data_2f638bc21d5853c92e14ccba8e22f499
#
_entry.id   2f638bc21d5853c92e14ccba8e22f499
#
_cell.length_a   1.000
_cell.length_b   1.000
_cell.length_c   1.000
_cell.angle_alpha   90.00
_cell.angle_beta   90.00
_cell.angle_gamma   90.00
#
_symmetry.space_group_name_H-M   'P 1'
#
loop_
_entity.id
_entity.type
_entity.pdbx_description
1 polymer ?
#
loop_
_entity_poly.entity_id
_entity_poly.type
_entity_poly.pdbx_seq_one_letter_code
_entity_poly.pdbx_strand_id
1 'polypeptide(L)'
;MITDPGSGSGDDICFVVYYYWSRHTILLSNGRQTSVRWSDSKIFCSLPSPQGIHILARTLAALERRAEMGKMQVLGVVAVMLAVYCVHAKVYFREEFVDGDEWRSRWMNSKHKSDYGEWKLTAGNFFGDAEKDKGLQTSQDARFYATSARFEPFSNEGKPLVIQFTVKHEQKIDCGGGYVKVFPADLDQAEMHGESTYYIMFGPDICGYSTKKVHVIFNYKGKNHLIKKEIKCKDDELTHLYTLILNPDQTYEVKIDNEKVESGSLEEDWDFLPPKKIKDPEAKKPEDWDDRAKIDDADDTKPEDWDKPENIPDPDAKKPEDWEEDMDGEWEPPMIPNPEYKGEWKPKQIDNPNYKGSWVHPEIDNPEYSPDSNIYKFDKIGVLGLDLWQVKSGTIFDNFLITDDVKEAEDIANETWGLTKEPERKMKQEQDDLKRKEEEEKNKEQDTDANDDDDDEEDDTDEEETKDDMEEALSEMDDEEGKLKDEL
;
A
#
# COMPACT_ATOMS: atom_id res chain seq x y z
N MET A 1 10.93 30.95 -35.64
CA MET A 1 12.12 30.09 -35.86
C MET A 1 11.67 28.67 -35.71
N ILE A 2 11.85 27.90 -36.73
CA ILE A 2 11.43 26.49 -36.79
C ILE A 2 12.60 25.65 -36.34
N THR A 3 12.45 24.86 -35.29
CA THR A 3 13.36 23.77 -34.93
C THR A 3 12.59 22.46 -35.01
N ASP A 4 13.11 21.56 -35.78
CA ASP A 4 12.61 20.21 -36.07
C ASP A 4 12.96 19.30 -34.88
N PRO A 5 12.06 18.52 -34.30
CA PRO A 5 12.42 17.40 -33.45
C PRO A 5 12.16 16.07 -34.16
N GLY A 6 13.20 15.20 -34.06
CA GLY A 6 13.22 13.88 -34.65
C GLY A 6 12.25 12.88 -34.03
N SER A 7 11.91 11.99 -34.90
CA SER A 7 11.24 10.68 -34.82
C SER A 7 10.95 10.07 -33.42
N GLY A 8 9.67 9.98 -33.06
CA GLY A 8 9.10 9.04 -32.12
C GLY A 8 7.70 8.64 -32.61
N SER A 9 7.51 7.38 -32.84
CA SER A 9 6.31 6.75 -33.38
C SER A 9 5.14 6.76 -32.40
N GLY A 10 4.12 7.52 -32.72
CA GLY A 10 2.82 7.49 -32.05
C GLY A 10 1.96 8.53 -32.77
N ASP A 11 1.10 8.09 -33.69
CA ASP A 11 0.26 8.97 -34.50
C ASP A 11 -0.90 9.53 -33.65
N ASP A 12 -0.63 10.55 -32.86
CA ASP A 12 -1.67 11.41 -32.28
C ASP A 12 -1.99 12.53 -33.27
N ILE A 13 -3.15 12.43 -33.93
CA ILE A 13 -3.64 13.44 -34.85
C ILE A 13 -4.38 14.51 -34.03
N CYS A 14 -3.76 15.65 -33.86
CA CYS A 14 -4.37 16.81 -33.21
C CYS A 14 -5.00 17.74 -34.30
N PHE A 15 -6.30 18.01 -34.19
CA PHE A 15 -6.97 19.00 -35.04
C PHE A 15 -7.12 20.32 -34.31
N VAL A 16 -6.66 21.40 -34.94
CA VAL A 16 -6.84 22.76 -34.45
C VAL A 16 -7.81 23.49 -35.39
N VAL A 17 -8.90 24.01 -34.80
CA VAL A 17 -9.91 24.77 -35.56
C VAL A 17 -9.69 26.23 -35.35
N TYR A 18 -9.40 27.00 -36.41
CA TYR A 18 -9.27 28.45 -36.40
C TYR A 18 -10.54 29.11 -36.87
N TYR A 19 -11.00 30.13 -36.18
CA TYR A 19 -12.11 30.97 -36.58
C TYR A 19 -11.60 32.37 -36.95
N TYR A 20 -11.82 32.81 -38.20
CA TYR A 20 -11.48 34.12 -38.69
C TYR A 20 -12.76 34.94 -38.90
N TRP A 21 -12.91 36.04 -38.21
CA TRP A 21 -14.18 36.82 -38.09
C TRP A 21 -14.58 37.57 -39.36
N SER A 22 -13.74 37.68 -40.38
CA SER A 22 -14.03 38.51 -41.56
C SER A 22 -14.41 37.81 -42.85
N ARG A 23 -14.27 36.45 -42.93
CA ARG A 23 -14.61 35.72 -44.21
C ARG A 23 -15.04 34.25 -44.03
N HIS A 24 -15.70 33.89 -42.95
CA HIS A 24 -16.36 32.56 -42.78
C HIS A 24 -15.62 31.38 -43.39
N THR A 25 -14.33 31.22 -43.16
CA THR A 25 -13.55 30.09 -43.69
C THR A 25 -13.05 29.25 -42.52
N ILE A 26 -13.44 27.97 -42.53
CA ILE A 26 -12.90 26.98 -41.62
C ILE A 26 -11.77 26.26 -42.36
N LEU A 27 -10.56 26.34 -41.85
CA LEU A 27 -9.41 25.60 -42.36
C LEU A 27 -9.09 24.47 -41.39
N LEU A 28 -9.24 23.23 -41.87
CA LEU A 28 -8.77 22.02 -41.21
C LEU A 28 -7.38 21.71 -41.75
N SER A 29 -6.33 21.77 -40.91
CA SER A 29 -5.00 21.35 -41.33
C SER A 29 -4.52 20.14 -40.54
N ASN A 30 -4.11 19.12 -41.26
CA ASN A 30 -3.43 17.95 -40.68
C ASN A 30 -1.97 18.28 -40.37
N GLY A 31 -1.56 18.08 -39.12
CA GLY A 31 -0.18 17.75 -38.82
C GLY A 31 0.83 18.86 -38.54
N ARG A 32 0.47 20.01 -37.97
CA ARG A 32 1.44 20.91 -37.34
C ARG A 32 0.80 21.64 -36.15
N GLN A 33 1.41 21.58 -34.99
CA GLN A 33 1.05 22.40 -33.82
C GLN A 33 1.31 23.88 -34.14
N THR A 34 0.26 24.67 -34.14
CA THR A 34 0.37 26.13 -34.06
C THR A 34 -0.45 26.58 -32.87
N SER A 35 0.21 27.09 -31.84
CA SER A 35 -0.45 27.65 -30.67
C SER A 35 -0.79 29.12 -30.93
N VAL A 36 -2.04 29.51 -30.73
CA VAL A 36 -2.45 30.91 -30.65
C VAL A 36 -2.78 31.20 -29.18
N ARG A 37 -2.03 32.12 -28.60
CA ARG A 37 -2.22 32.60 -27.22
C ARG A 37 -3.35 33.63 -27.21
N TRP A 38 -4.44 33.27 -26.55
CA TRP A 38 -5.40 34.23 -26.04
C TRP A 38 -5.30 34.19 -24.52
N SER A 39 -4.92 35.33 -23.94
CA SER A 39 -4.87 35.59 -22.49
C SER A 39 -4.98 34.32 -21.61
N ASP A 40 -3.83 33.72 -21.35
CA ASP A 40 -3.54 32.77 -20.25
C ASP A 40 -4.29 31.44 -20.17
N SER A 41 -4.95 30.99 -21.24
CA SER A 41 -5.53 29.63 -21.24
C SER A 41 -5.16 28.89 -22.52
N LYS A 42 -4.38 27.82 -22.41
CA LYS A 42 -4.13 26.85 -23.51
C LYS A 42 -5.24 25.82 -23.46
N ILE A 43 -6.04 25.72 -24.53
CA ILE A 43 -7.03 24.64 -24.70
C ILE A 43 -6.38 23.55 -25.55
N PHE A 44 -6.19 22.38 -24.97
CA PHE A 44 -5.80 21.16 -25.68
C PHE A 44 -7.03 20.26 -25.77
N CYS A 45 -7.44 19.88 -26.97
CA CYS A 45 -8.47 18.88 -27.21
C CYS A 45 -7.82 17.61 -27.74
N SER A 46 -7.84 16.50 -26.99
CA SER A 46 -7.52 15.20 -27.52
C SER A 46 -8.78 14.53 -28.06
N LEU A 47 -8.71 13.97 -29.27
CA LEU A 47 -9.85 13.29 -29.90
C LEU A 47 -9.84 11.78 -29.54
N PRO A 48 -11.02 11.21 -29.31
CA PRO A 48 -11.16 9.78 -29.06
C PRO A 48 -10.81 8.95 -30.29
N SER A 49 -10.64 7.66 -30.11
CA SER A 49 -10.19 6.61 -31.00
C SER A 49 -10.60 6.76 -32.51
N PRO A 50 -9.92 6.09 -33.45
CA PRO A 50 -10.18 6.16 -34.87
C PRO A 50 -11.64 5.92 -35.28
N GLN A 51 -12.43 5.20 -34.47
CA GLN A 51 -13.85 4.98 -34.67
C GLN A 51 -14.70 6.24 -34.46
N GLY A 52 -14.34 7.11 -33.50
CA GLY A 52 -15.02 8.38 -33.23
C GLY A 52 -14.85 9.38 -34.40
N ILE A 53 -13.67 9.40 -35.03
CA ILE A 53 -13.38 10.25 -36.20
C ILE A 53 -14.21 9.85 -37.40
N HIS A 54 -14.41 8.55 -37.60
CA HIS A 54 -15.26 8.07 -38.73
C HIS A 54 -16.74 8.41 -38.55
N ILE A 55 -17.24 8.44 -37.30
CA ILE A 55 -18.62 8.84 -37.03
C ILE A 55 -18.76 10.35 -37.25
N LEU A 56 -17.83 11.17 -36.75
CA LEU A 56 -17.84 12.61 -36.92
C LEU A 56 -17.76 13.00 -38.43
N ALA A 57 -16.86 12.39 -39.19
CA ALA A 57 -16.72 12.62 -40.62
C ALA A 57 -17.97 12.20 -41.41
N ARG A 58 -18.64 11.08 -41.03
CA ARG A 58 -19.91 10.65 -41.65
C ARG A 58 -21.06 11.58 -41.32
N THR A 59 -21.10 12.14 -40.11
CA THR A 59 -22.15 13.09 -39.67
C THR A 59 -21.97 14.43 -40.33
N LEU A 60 -20.74 14.93 -40.47
CA LEU A 60 -20.41 16.13 -41.23
C LEU A 60 -20.75 15.98 -42.73
N ALA A 61 -20.40 14.87 -43.36
CA ALA A 61 -20.74 14.58 -44.77
C ALA A 61 -22.25 14.37 -44.98
N ALA A 62 -23.01 13.94 -43.94
CA ALA A 62 -24.47 13.84 -44.02
C ALA A 62 -25.13 15.22 -43.86
N LEU A 63 -24.54 16.10 -43.07
CA LEU A 63 -25.00 17.50 -42.90
C LEU A 63 -24.73 18.36 -44.16
N GLU A 64 -23.60 18.17 -44.86
CA GLU A 64 -23.33 18.81 -46.17
C GLU A 64 -24.33 18.41 -47.26
N ARG A 65 -24.86 17.18 -47.22
CA ARG A 65 -25.87 16.69 -48.19
C ARG A 65 -27.30 17.19 -47.91
N ARG A 66 -27.56 17.82 -46.76
CA ARG A 66 -28.85 18.48 -46.44
C ARG A 66 -28.70 20.00 -46.40
N ALA A 67 -28.18 20.55 -47.48
CA ALA A 67 -27.76 21.95 -47.62
C ALA A 67 -28.88 22.99 -47.69
N GLU A 68 -29.95 22.87 -46.91
CA GLU A 68 -30.97 23.93 -46.78
C GLU A 68 -31.10 24.51 -45.36
N MET A 69 -30.33 24.04 -44.38
CA MET A 69 -30.26 24.70 -43.08
C MET A 69 -29.17 25.74 -43.09
N GLY A 70 -29.52 26.98 -42.80
CA GLY A 70 -28.61 28.13 -42.88
C GLY A 70 -27.27 27.87 -42.13
N LYS A 71 -26.17 28.32 -42.72
CA LYS A 71 -24.79 28.12 -42.25
C LYS A 71 -24.57 28.37 -40.72
N MET A 72 -25.42 29.22 -40.12
CA MET A 72 -25.39 29.52 -38.68
C MET A 72 -25.89 28.36 -37.79
N GLN A 73 -26.87 27.58 -38.28
CA GLN A 73 -27.38 26.42 -37.47
C GLN A 73 -26.41 25.26 -37.49
N VAL A 74 -25.73 25.02 -38.60
CA VAL A 74 -24.68 23.98 -38.71
C VAL A 74 -23.46 24.30 -37.84
N LEU A 75 -23.04 25.55 -37.84
CA LEU A 75 -21.96 26.02 -36.95
C LEU A 75 -22.33 25.93 -35.46
N GLY A 76 -23.57 26.27 -35.10
CA GLY A 76 -24.07 26.10 -33.73
C GLY A 76 -24.08 24.65 -33.26
N VAL A 77 -24.52 23.71 -34.10
CA VAL A 77 -24.52 22.28 -33.79
C VAL A 77 -23.11 21.71 -33.71
N VAL A 78 -22.19 22.11 -34.59
CA VAL A 78 -20.77 21.69 -34.51
C VAL A 78 -20.10 22.27 -33.27
N ALA A 79 -20.34 23.51 -32.89
CA ALA A 79 -19.81 24.12 -31.69
C ALA A 79 -20.36 23.46 -30.41
N VAL A 80 -21.66 23.12 -30.40
CA VAL A 80 -22.27 22.37 -29.28
C VAL A 80 -21.72 20.93 -29.21
N MET A 81 -21.53 20.25 -30.36
CA MET A 81 -20.94 18.92 -30.39
C MET A 81 -19.46 18.95 -29.94
N LEU A 82 -18.67 19.94 -30.34
CA LEU A 82 -17.30 20.13 -29.87
C LEU A 82 -17.24 20.49 -28.38
N ALA A 83 -18.19 21.29 -27.87
CA ALA A 83 -18.28 21.62 -26.46
C ALA A 83 -18.66 20.43 -25.57
N VAL A 84 -19.45 19.47 -26.09
CA VAL A 84 -19.83 18.23 -25.40
C VAL A 84 -18.64 17.22 -25.33
N TYR A 85 -17.67 17.33 -26.24
CA TYR A 85 -16.50 16.44 -26.25
C TYR A 85 -15.27 17.00 -25.50
N CYS A 86 -15.29 18.26 -25.11
CA CYS A 86 -14.25 18.80 -24.22
C CYS A 86 -14.55 18.44 -22.77
N VAL A 87 -14.33 17.19 -22.38
CA VAL A 87 -14.20 16.83 -20.97
C VAL A 87 -12.87 17.42 -20.53
N HIS A 88 -12.91 18.55 -19.84
CA HIS A 88 -11.71 19.11 -19.24
C HIS A 88 -11.38 18.32 -18.00
N ALA A 89 -10.16 17.78 -17.94
CA ALA A 89 -9.56 17.33 -16.70
C ALA A 89 -9.72 18.43 -15.64
N LYS A 90 -10.25 18.10 -14.48
CA LYS A 90 -10.40 19.06 -13.40
C LYS A 90 -9.46 18.69 -12.27
N VAL A 91 -8.44 19.53 -12.09
CA VAL A 91 -7.62 19.51 -10.89
C VAL A 91 -8.38 20.25 -9.79
N TYR A 92 -8.67 19.54 -8.70
CA TYR A 92 -9.37 20.07 -7.53
C TYR A 92 -8.41 20.62 -6.49
N PHE A 93 -7.24 20.00 -6.36
CA PHE A 93 -6.17 20.40 -5.48
C PHE A 93 -4.82 20.05 -6.07
N ARG A 94 -3.85 20.95 -6.00
CA ARG A 94 -2.45 20.74 -6.37
C ARG A 94 -1.56 21.58 -5.47
N GLU A 95 -0.54 20.96 -4.88
CA GLU A 95 0.45 21.60 -4.03
C GLU A 95 1.83 21.01 -4.29
N GLU A 96 2.81 21.88 -4.59
CA GLU A 96 4.21 21.53 -4.91
C GLU A 96 5.19 22.40 -4.10
N PHE A 97 4.73 23.24 -3.20
CA PHE A 97 5.51 24.09 -2.28
C PHE A 97 6.61 24.94 -2.95
N VAL A 98 6.45 25.30 -4.21
CA VAL A 98 7.46 26.05 -4.99
C VAL A 98 7.49 27.55 -4.72
N ASP A 99 6.60 28.07 -3.87
CA ASP A 99 6.43 29.50 -3.55
C ASP A 99 6.96 29.89 -2.15
N GLY A 100 7.88 29.07 -1.61
CA GLY A 100 8.52 29.34 -0.32
C GLY A 100 7.54 29.25 0.84
N ASP A 101 7.54 30.24 1.75
CA ASP A 101 6.72 30.23 2.97
C ASP A 101 5.21 30.51 2.76
N GLU A 102 4.76 30.77 1.54
CA GLU A 102 3.35 31.01 1.23
C GLU A 102 2.44 29.81 1.52
N TRP A 103 3.01 28.60 1.57
CA TRP A 103 2.29 27.38 1.96
C TRP A 103 1.58 27.52 3.32
N ARG A 104 2.14 28.30 4.25
CA ARG A 104 1.57 28.54 5.59
C ARG A 104 0.22 29.21 5.57
N SER A 105 -0.12 29.88 4.46
CA SER A 105 -1.45 30.46 4.26
C SER A 105 -2.50 29.46 3.78
N ARG A 106 -2.05 28.34 3.18
CA ARG A 106 -2.91 27.28 2.62
C ARG A 106 -3.07 26.10 3.57
N TRP A 107 -2.01 25.79 4.34
CA TRP A 107 -1.99 24.66 5.29
C TRP A 107 -2.17 25.17 6.71
N MET A 108 -3.14 24.59 7.40
CA MET A 108 -3.45 24.90 8.80
C MET A 108 -2.99 23.76 9.70
N ASN A 109 -2.12 24.09 10.64
CA ASN A 109 -1.75 23.15 11.71
C ASN A 109 -2.91 22.99 12.69
N SER A 110 -3.20 21.77 13.08
CA SER A 110 -4.15 21.48 14.15
C SER A 110 -3.67 22.04 15.49
N LYS A 111 -4.63 22.42 16.33
CA LYS A 111 -4.43 22.91 17.70
C LYS A 111 -5.01 21.97 18.75
N HIS A 112 -5.53 20.82 18.30
CA HIS A 112 -6.18 19.83 19.17
C HIS A 112 -5.25 19.35 20.30
N LYS A 113 -3.95 19.12 19.97
CA LYS A 113 -2.90 18.85 20.97
C LYS A 113 -1.89 20.00 21.00
N SER A 114 -1.39 20.32 22.17
CA SER A 114 -0.38 21.37 22.36
C SER A 114 1.05 20.93 22.03
N ASP A 115 1.26 19.63 21.84
CA ASP A 115 2.56 18.98 21.66
C ASP A 115 2.73 18.35 20.26
N TYR A 116 1.90 18.74 19.28
CA TYR A 116 2.14 18.36 17.90
C TYR A 116 3.53 18.80 17.41
N GLY A 117 4.16 17.96 16.58
CA GLY A 117 5.45 18.26 15.97
C GLY A 117 5.37 19.39 14.96
N GLU A 118 6.49 20.05 14.77
CA GLU A 118 6.62 21.17 13.82
C GLU A 118 6.98 20.69 12.42
N TRP A 119 6.33 21.30 11.43
CA TRP A 119 6.61 21.09 10.02
C TRP A 119 7.69 22.06 9.52
N LYS A 120 8.63 21.56 8.72
CA LYS A 120 9.64 22.34 8.02
C LYS A 120 9.48 22.17 6.51
N LEU A 121 9.74 23.23 5.75
CA LEU A 121 9.82 23.16 4.29
C LEU A 121 11.27 22.92 3.88
N THR A 122 11.56 21.79 3.24
CA THR A 122 12.91 21.40 2.83
C THR A 122 12.90 20.33 1.74
N ALA A 123 13.94 20.29 0.90
CA ALA A 123 14.20 19.19 -0.03
C ALA A 123 14.91 18.00 0.63
N GLY A 124 15.32 18.14 1.91
CA GLY A 124 16.06 17.12 2.65
C GLY A 124 17.57 17.14 2.38
N ASN A 125 18.23 16.05 2.72
CA ASN A 125 19.69 15.92 2.62
C ASN A 125 20.17 15.52 1.22
N PHE A 126 19.31 14.91 0.41
CA PHE A 126 19.55 14.58 -0.99
C PHE A 126 18.26 14.81 -1.78
N PHE A 127 18.38 15.26 -2.99
CA PHE A 127 17.28 15.70 -3.84
C PHE A 127 17.69 15.74 -5.32
N GLY A 128 16.74 15.79 -6.21
CA GLY A 128 16.98 15.99 -7.64
C GLY A 128 17.10 17.47 -8.01
N ASP A 129 16.25 18.29 -7.39
CA ASP A 129 16.22 19.75 -7.57
C ASP A 129 15.89 20.42 -6.24
N ALA A 130 16.79 21.25 -5.73
CA ALA A 130 16.68 21.91 -4.41
C ALA A 130 15.45 22.80 -4.23
N GLU A 131 14.87 23.30 -5.31
CA GLU A 131 13.69 24.18 -5.27
C GLU A 131 12.39 23.40 -5.54
N LYS A 132 12.42 22.39 -6.41
CA LYS A 132 11.25 21.62 -6.81
C LYS A 132 10.91 20.48 -5.86
N ASP A 133 11.91 19.92 -5.18
CA ASP A 133 11.73 18.79 -4.27
C ASP A 133 11.50 19.25 -2.82
N LYS A 134 11.17 20.53 -2.60
CA LYS A 134 10.78 21.02 -1.28
C LYS A 134 9.41 20.51 -0.91
N GLY A 135 9.33 19.86 0.24
CA GLY A 135 8.10 19.35 0.81
C GLY A 135 8.00 19.60 2.31
N LEU A 136 6.87 19.25 2.88
CA LEU A 136 6.64 19.30 4.33
C LEU A 136 7.35 18.16 5.03
N GLN A 137 8.38 18.49 5.82
CA GLN A 137 9.14 17.53 6.60
C GLN A 137 8.71 17.51 8.06
N THR A 138 8.53 16.31 8.63
CA THR A 138 8.46 16.09 10.08
C THR A 138 9.82 16.37 10.71
N SER A 139 9.90 17.15 11.79
CA SER A 139 11.16 17.71 12.28
C SER A 139 11.54 17.39 13.74
N GLN A 140 10.70 16.62 14.43
CA GLN A 140 10.89 16.28 15.84
C GLN A 140 10.49 14.82 16.05
N ASP A 141 11.33 14.08 16.77
CA ASP A 141 11.11 12.68 17.08
C ASP A 141 10.01 12.47 18.11
N ALA A 142 9.39 11.29 18.09
CA ALA A 142 8.34 10.87 19.00
C ALA A 142 7.21 11.91 19.15
N ARG A 143 6.63 12.32 17.99
CA ARG A 143 5.56 13.31 17.92
C ARG A 143 4.42 12.88 17.01
N PHE A 144 3.22 13.29 17.40
CA PHE A 144 2.11 13.39 16.47
C PHE A 144 2.26 14.66 15.61
N TYR A 145 1.83 14.59 14.38
CA TYR A 145 1.83 15.68 13.42
C TYR A 145 0.45 15.82 12.81
N ALA A 146 -0.11 17.00 12.78
CA ALA A 146 -1.42 17.25 12.18
C ALA A 146 -1.44 18.59 11.45
N THR A 147 -1.60 18.56 10.11
CA THR A 147 -1.77 19.74 9.27
C THR A 147 -2.68 19.43 8.09
N SER A 148 -3.41 20.42 7.58
CA SER A 148 -4.36 20.19 6.49
C SER A 148 -4.54 21.42 5.61
N ALA A 149 -4.87 21.18 4.33
CA ALA A 149 -5.20 22.21 3.35
C ALA A 149 -6.66 22.07 2.89
N ARG A 150 -7.37 23.20 2.78
CA ARG A 150 -8.75 23.28 2.31
C ARG A 150 -8.79 23.75 0.86
N PHE A 151 -9.69 23.16 0.08
CA PHE A 151 -9.94 23.51 -1.31
C PHE A 151 -11.44 23.61 -1.58
N GLU A 152 -11.81 24.03 -2.80
CA GLU A 152 -13.21 24.15 -3.22
C GLU A 152 -13.90 22.78 -3.16
N PRO A 153 -15.00 22.63 -2.41
CA PRO A 153 -15.67 21.34 -2.25
C PRO A 153 -16.21 20.78 -3.56
N PHE A 154 -16.06 19.46 -3.74
CA PHE A 154 -16.60 18.76 -4.90
C PHE A 154 -17.16 17.36 -4.51
N SER A 155 -17.84 16.72 -5.47
CA SER A 155 -18.22 15.31 -5.41
C SER A 155 -17.60 14.58 -6.58
N ASN A 156 -17.20 13.32 -6.36
CA ASN A 156 -16.70 12.44 -7.42
C ASN A 156 -17.84 11.62 -8.08
N GLU A 157 -19.11 12.00 -7.89
CA GLU A 157 -20.23 11.31 -8.51
C GLU A 157 -20.10 11.25 -10.04
N GLY A 158 -20.11 10.02 -10.59
CA GLY A 158 -20.01 9.77 -12.02
C GLY A 158 -18.62 10.04 -12.62
N LYS A 159 -17.59 10.26 -11.81
CA LYS A 159 -16.22 10.58 -12.24
C LYS A 159 -15.19 9.78 -11.48
N PRO A 160 -14.03 9.51 -12.07
CA PRO A 160 -12.88 9.03 -11.33
C PRO A 160 -12.46 10.02 -10.23
N LEU A 161 -11.89 9.50 -9.16
CA LEU A 161 -11.17 10.27 -8.16
C LEU A 161 -9.73 9.77 -8.11
N VAL A 162 -8.78 10.65 -8.40
CA VAL A 162 -7.35 10.35 -8.32
C VAL A 162 -6.76 11.15 -7.19
N ILE A 163 -6.10 10.46 -6.26
CA ILE A 163 -5.34 11.03 -5.15
C ILE A 163 -3.88 10.63 -5.34
N GLN A 164 -3.00 11.59 -5.44
CA GLN A 164 -1.58 11.39 -5.70
C GLN A 164 -0.72 12.28 -4.83
N PHE A 165 0.42 11.79 -4.38
CA PHE A 165 1.43 12.54 -3.65
C PHE A 165 2.76 11.81 -3.65
N THR A 166 3.84 12.50 -3.30
CA THR A 166 5.13 11.89 -3.04
C THR A 166 5.46 11.87 -1.56
N VAL A 167 6.17 10.84 -1.14
CA VAL A 167 6.70 10.72 0.22
C VAL A 167 8.13 10.19 0.17
N LYS A 168 9.00 10.76 1.01
CA LYS A 168 10.39 10.34 1.20
C LYS A 168 10.68 10.10 2.67
N HIS A 169 11.14 8.90 3.00
CA HIS A 169 11.57 8.53 4.36
C HIS A 169 13.09 8.63 4.50
N GLU A 170 13.66 9.84 4.34
CA GLU A 170 15.12 10.02 4.29
C GLU A 170 15.85 9.63 5.59
N GLN A 171 15.12 9.52 6.70
CA GLN A 171 15.64 9.11 8.00
C GLN A 171 15.79 7.59 8.17
N LYS A 172 15.43 6.78 7.16
CA LYS A 172 15.26 5.33 7.30
C LYS A 172 14.29 5.01 8.43
N ILE A 173 13.00 5.26 8.15
CA ILE A 173 11.92 5.22 9.14
C ILE A 173 11.83 3.88 9.86
N ASP A 174 11.74 3.92 11.19
CA ASP A 174 11.53 2.74 12.03
C ASP A 174 10.05 2.46 12.25
N CYS A 175 9.30 3.50 12.67
CA CYS A 175 7.85 3.42 12.83
C CYS A 175 7.22 4.80 12.61
N GLY A 176 6.30 4.87 11.64
CA GLY A 176 5.56 6.09 11.34
C GLY A 176 4.75 6.00 10.07
N GLY A 177 3.69 6.80 10.01
CA GLY A 177 2.83 6.91 8.85
C GLY A 177 3.43 7.80 7.76
N GLY A 178 3.23 7.42 6.50
CA GLY A 178 3.53 8.21 5.31
C GLY A 178 2.29 8.42 4.43
N TYR A 179 1.12 8.49 5.02
CA TYR A 179 -0.18 8.51 4.34
C TYR A 179 -0.87 9.88 4.43
N VAL A 180 -1.82 10.10 3.53
CA VAL A 180 -2.73 11.26 3.53
C VAL A 180 -4.13 10.82 3.93
N LYS A 181 -4.90 11.77 4.47
CA LYS A 181 -6.34 11.62 4.74
C LYS A 181 -7.12 12.65 3.93
N VAL A 182 -8.20 12.24 3.31
CA VAL A 182 -9.14 13.11 2.58
C VAL A 182 -10.40 13.24 3.41
N PHE A 183 -10.79 14.47 3.70
CA PHE A 183 -11.86 14.79 4.64
C PHE A 183 -13.04 15.50 3.95
N PRO A 184 -14.23 15.47 4.60
CA PRO A 184 -15.34 16.29 4.21
C PRO A 184 -15.00 17.80 4.35
N ALA A 185 -15.66 18.62 3.57
CA ALA A 185 -15.41 20.05 3.50
C ALA A 185 -15.75 20.83 4.80
N ASP A 186 -16.54 20.27 5.68
CA ASP A 186 -16.95 20.83 6.95
C ASP A 186 -16.03 20.47 8.14
N LEU A 187 -14.90 19.78 7.86
CA LEU A 187 -13.88 19.51 8.89
C LEU A 187 -13.44 20.80 9.57
N ASP A 188 -13.43 20.82 10.90
CA ASP A 188 -12.72 21.85 11.64
C ASP A 188 -11.21 21.52 11.65
N GLN A 189 -10.45 22.22 10.79
CA GLN A 189 -9.01 21.99 10.63
C GLN A 189 -8.22 22.28 11.92
N ALA A 190 -8.72 23.20 12.76
CA ALA A 190 -8.06 23.52 14.03
C ALA A 190 -8.18 22.39 15.07
N GLU A 191 -9.23 21.60 14.98
CA GLU A 191 -9.51 20.46 15.85
C GLU A 191 -9.25 19.10 15.17
N MET A 192 -8.57 19.08 14.02
CA MET A 192 -8.24 17.83 13.31
C MET A 192 -7.30 16.95 14.16
N HIS A 193 -7.65 15.67 14.31
CA HIS A 193 -6.91 14.69 15.08
C HIS A 193 -7.19 13.26 14.60
N GLY A 194 -6.56 12.26 15.21
CA GLY A 194 -6.65 10.85 14.79
C GLY A 194 -8.06 10.32 14.59
N GLU A 195 -8.97 10.68 15.51
CA GLU A 195 -10.38 10.27 15.49
C GLU A 195 -11.29 11.13 14.58
N SER A 196 -10.76 12.17 13.93
CA SER A 196 -11.54 12.98 12.98
C SER A 196 -12.03 12.12 11.83
N THR A 197 -13.35 12.16 11.56
CA THR A 197 -13.95 11.39 10.48
C THR A 197 -13.38 11.80 9.13
N TYR A 198 -12.79 10.88 8.40
CA TYR A 198 -12.27 11.06 7.05
C TYR A 198 -13.04 10.19 6.04
N TYR A 199 -12.94 10.51 4.76
CA TYR A 199 -13.48 9.70 3.67
C TYR A 199 -12.51 8.62 3.22
N ILE A 200 -11.24 9.00 3.05
CA ILE A 200 -10.19 8.14 2.50
C ILE A 200 -8.90 8.36 3.29
N MET A 201 -8.23 7.28 3.64
CA MET A 201 -6.84 7.27 4.10
C MET A 201 -6.03 6.45 3.11
N PHE A 202 -4.96 7.04 2.58
CA PHE A 202 -4.16 6.42 1.53
C PHE A 202 -2.68 6.73 1.68
N GLY A 203 -1.83 5.69 1.58
CA GLY A 203 -0.38 5.82 1.55
C GLY A 203 0.34 4.80 2.41
N PRO A 204 1.69 4.85 2.45
CA PRO A 204 2.50 3.90 3.18
C PRO A 204 2.38 4.06 4.68
N ASP A 205 2.48 2.94 5.37
CA ASP A 205 2.62 2.83 6.82
C ASP A 205 3.71 1.81 7.12
N ILE A 206 4.72 2.22 7.86
CA ILE A 206 5.89 1.43 8.18
C ILE A 206 6.05 1.43 9.69
N CYS A 207 6.04 0.24 10.31
CA CYS A 207 6.35 0.08 11.73
C CYS A 207 7.05 -1.26 11.95
N GLY A 208 8.32 -1.19 12.26
CA GLY A 208 9.18 -2.35 12.45
C GLY A 208 9.30 -3.23 11.19
N TYR A 209 9.51 -4.52 11.42
CA TYR A 209 9.65 -5.50 10.32
C TYR A 209 8.30 -6.03 9.84
N SER A 210 7.26 -5.97 10.67
CA SER A 210 5.96 -6.59 10.41
C SER A 210 5.00 -5.72 9.62
N THR A 211 5.11 -4.39 9.72
CA THR A 211 4.20 -3.46 9.05
C THR A 211 4.95 -2.64 8.00
N LYS A 212 4.80 -3.00 6.72
CA LYS A 212 5.34 -2.27 5.56
C LYS A 212 4.32 -2.34 4.44
N LYS A 213 3.24 -1.59 4.58
CA LYS A 213 2.09 -1.70 3.67
C LYS A 213 1.54 -0.33 3.28
N VAL A 214 0.82 -0.30 2.16
CA VAL A 214 0.02 0.85 1.75
C VAL A 214 -1.37 0.70 2.35
N HIS A 215 -1.78 1.65 3.18
CA HIS A 215 -3.16 1.76 3.61
C HIS A 215 -4.04 2.25 2.46
N VAL A 216 -5.18 1.58 2.26
CA VAL A 216 -6.30 2.05 1.46
C VAL A 216 -7.54 1.81 2.31
N ILE A 217 -7.96 2.85 3.02
CA ILE A 217 -9.07 2.79 3.96
C ILE A 217 -10.15 3.76 3.49
N PHE A 218 -11.39 3.26 3.42
CA PHE A 218 -12.54 4.06 3.04
C PHE A 218 -13.55 4.09 4.18
N ASN A 219 -14.10 5.27 4.44
CA ASN A 219 -15.26 5.39 5.32
C ASN A 219 -16.54 5.09 4.54
N TYR A 220 -17.29 4.12 4.99
CA TYR A 220 -18.58 3.78 4.45
C TYR A 220 -19.61 3.67 5.56
N LYS A 221 -20.68 4.47 5.47
CA LYS A 221 -21.75 4.53 6.47
C LYS A 221 -21.24 4.77 7.90
N GLY A 222 -20.20 5.61 8.04
CA GLY A 222 -19.64 5.98 9.34
C GLY A 222 -18.66 4.98 9.95
N LYS A 223 -18.26 3.94 9.19
CA LYS A 223 -17.28 2.95 9.61
C LYS A 223 -16.12 2.94 8.63
N ASN A 224 -14.90 2.86 9.15
CA ASN A 224 -13.70 2.70 8.36
C ASN A 224 -13.50 1.23 7.97
N HIS A 225 -13.30 0.99 6.69
CA HIS A 225 -13.06 -0.33 6.12
C HIS A 225 -11.69 -0.36 5.46
N LEU A 226 -10.87 -1.31 5.88
CA LEU A 226 -9.54 -1.52 5.35
C LEU A 226 -9.59 -2.47 4.16
N ILE A 227 -8.69 -2.29 3.21
CA ILE A 227 -8.50 -3.26 2.13
C ILE A 227 -8.05 -4.61 2.70
N LYS A 228 -8.61 -5.71 2.16
CA LYS A 228 -8.24 -7.08 2.54
C LYS A 228 -6.89 -7.51 1.99
N LYS A 229 -6.49 -6.92 0.86
CA LYS A 229 -5.22 -7.22 0.19
C LYS A 229 -4.07 -6.50 0.86
N GLU A 230 -2.95 -7.17 0.96
CA GLU A 230 -1.71 -6.55 1.43
C GLU A 230 -0.95 -5.95 0.25
N ILE A 231 -0.80 -4.64 0.26
CA ILE A 231 -0.04 -3.89 -0.74
C ILE A 231 1.27 -3.45 -0.09
N LYS A 232 2.40 -4.00 -0.53
CA LYS A 232 3.71 -3.62 -0.01
C LYS A 232 4.05 -2.20 -0.42
N CYS A 233 4.51 -1.39 0.53
CA CYS A 233 5.08 -0.08 0.25
C CYS A 233 6.58 -0.17 -0.08
N LYS A 234 7.14 0.94 -0.54
CA LYS A 234 8.59 1.15 -0.62
C LYS A 234 9.10 1.56 0.75
N ASP A 235 10.23 1.02 1.16
CA ASP A 235 10.84 1.22 2.48
C ASP A 235 12.30 1.66 2.42
N ASP A 236 12.73 2.12 1.24
CA ASP A 236 14.03 2.79 1.06
C ASP A 236 13.94 4.28 1.41
N GLU A 237 15.05 4.99 1.29
CA GLU A 237 15.18 6.40 1.67
C GLU A 237 14.85 7.39 0.52
N LEU A 238 14.50 6.88 -0.69
CA LEU A 238 14.22 7.71 -1.85
C LEU A 238 12.76 8.22 -1.87
N THR A 239 12.52 9.21 -2.71
CA THR A 239 11.17 9.73 -2.96
C THR A 239 10.35 8.78 -3.81
N HIS A 240 9.20 8.36 -3.30
CA HIS A 240 8.26 7.50 -4.02
C HIS A 240 6.92 8.20 -4.24
N LEU A 241 6.35 7.96 -5.41
CA LEU A 241 5.06 8.48 -5.82
C LEU A 241 3.96 7.45 -5.56
N TYR A 242 2.94 7.82 -4.80
CA TYR A 242 1.76 7.00 -4.51
C TYR A 242 0.53 7.56 -5.19
N THR A 243 -0.21 6.74 -5.91
CA THR A 243 -1.43 7.14 -6.62
C THR A 243 -2.55 6.15 -6.36
N LEU A 244 -3.70 6.63 -5.90
CA LEU A 244 -4.95 5.90 -5.78
C LEU A 244 -5.93 6.42 -6.84
N ILE A 245 -6.49 5.50 -7.61
CA ILE A 245 -7.54 5.78 -8.59
C ILE A 245 -8.80 5.03 -8.16
N LEU A 246 -9.90 5.76 -8.02
CA LEU A 246 -11.21 5.24 -7.66
C LEU A 246 -12.18 5.55 -8.79
N ASN A 247 -12.77 4.52 -9.41
CA ASN A 247 -13.62 4.66 -10.58
C ASN A 247 -15.13 4.57 -10.27
N PRO A 248 -15.98 5.20 -11.11
CA PRO A 248 -17.44 5.15 -10.95
C PRO A 248 -18.06 3.75 -11.10
N ASP A 249 -17.36 2.84 -11.76
CA ASP A 249 -17.76 1.44 -11.90
C ASP A 249 -17.39 0.58 -10.68
N GLN A 250 -16.95 1.24 -9.58
CA GLN A 250 -16.54 0.63 -8.32
C GLN A 250 -15.26 -0.22 -8.44
N THR A 251 -14.45 0.03 -9.45
CA THR A 251 -13.08 -0.48 -9.53
C THR A 251 -12.10 0.51 -8.92
N TYR A 252 -10.95 0.00 -8.50
CA TYR A 252 -9.85 0.82 -8.00
C TYR A 252 -8.52 0.36 -8.60
N GLU A 253 -7.55 1.27 -8.59
CA GLU A 253 -6.18 0.98 -8.93
C GLU A 253 -5.23 1.72 -7.97
N VAL A 254 -4.19 1.03 -7.51
CA VAL A 254 -3.08 1.61 -6.75
C VAL A 254 -1.83 1.53 -7.59
N LYS A 255 -1.13 2.67 -7.71
CA LYS A 255 0.17 2.75 -8.37
C LYS A 255 1.22 3.22 -7.36
N ILE A 256 2.42 2.71 -7.50
CA ILE A 256 3.63 3.22 -6.87
C ILE A 256 4.62 3.53 -8.00
N ASP A 257 5.18 4.73 -8.00
CA ASP A 257 6.14 5.18 -9.03
C ASP A 257 5.58 5.12 -10.46
N ASN A 258 4.28 5.45 -10.62
CA ASN A 258 3.51 5.31 -11.86
C ASN A 258 3.32 3.87 -12.35
N GLU A 259 3.78 2.86 -11.63
CA GLU A 259 3.56 1.46 -11.95
C GLU A 259 2.37 0.91 -11.15
N LYS A 260 1.48 0.21 -11.83
CA LYS A 260 0.35 -0.43 -11.17
C LYS A 260 0.82 -1.58 -10.29
N VAL A 261 0.51 -1.51 -8.99
CA VAL A 261 0.84 -2.53 -8.00
C VAL A 261 -0.35 -3.36 -7.57
N GLU A 262 -1.56 -2.77 -7.59
CA GLU A 262 -2.79 -3.47 -7.22
C GLU A 262 -4.00 -2.89 -7.96
N SER A 263 -5.02 -3.71 -8.20
CA SER A 263 -6.31 -3.28 -8.73
C SER A 263 -7.39 -4.31 -8.41
N GLY A 264 -8.65 -3.89 -8.44
CA GLY A 264 -9.76 -4.79 -8.16
C GLY A 264 -11.09 -4.07 -8.06
N SER A 265 -12.02 -4.70 -7.33
CA SER A 265 -13.36 -4.20 -7.07
C SER A 265 -13.50 -3.83 -5.61
N LEU A 266 -14.15 -2.71 -5.33
CA LEU A 266 -14.46 -2.27 -3.96
C LEU A 266 -15.30 -3.29 -3.20
N GLU A 267 -16.24 -3.94 -3.88
CA GLU A 267 -17.13 -4.90 -3.27
C GLU A 267 -16.40 -6.20 -2.85
N GLU A 268 -15.36 -6.59 -3.58
CA GLU A 268 -14.64 -7.83 -3.32
C GLU A 268 -13.49 -7.65 -2.32
N ASP A 269 -12.80 -6.52 -2.43
CA ASP A 269 -11.56 -6.28 -1.71
C ASP A 269 -11.75 -5.53 -0.37
N TRP A 270 -12.99 -5.14 -0.02
CA TRP A 270 -13.40 -4.61 1.30
C TRP A 270 -14.64 -5.30 1.83
N ASP A 271 -14.91 -5.14 3.11
CA ASP A 271 -16.13 -5.64 3.78
C ASP A 271 -17.19 -4.53 3.93
N PHE A 272 -17.52 -3.84 2.81
CA PHE A 272 -18.56 -2.80 2.83
C PHE A 272 -19.97 -3.37 2.96
N LEU A 273 -20.22 -4.51 2.34
CA LEU A 273 -21.51 -5.15 2.26
C LEU A 273 -21.46 -6.55 2.91
N PRO A 274 -22.57 -7.06 3.42
CA PRO A 274 -22.67 -8.45 3.79
C PRO A 274 -22.29 -9.36 2.61
N PRO A 275 -21.76 -10.58 2.87
CA PRO A 275 -21.40 -11.49 1.79
C PRO A 275 -22.62 -11.87 0.96
N LYS A 276 -22.44 -12.04 -0.37
CA LYS A 276 -23.51 -12.43 -1.31
C LYS A 276 -24.13 -13.78 -0.96
N LYS A 277 -23.30 -14.69 -0.43
CA LYS A 277 -23.71 -16.03 -0.03
C LYS A 277 -23.33 -16.30 1.41
N ILE A 278 -24.18 -16.98 2.11
CA ILE A 278 -23.97 -17.46 3.48
C ILE A 278 -24.18 -18.97 3.52
N LYS A 279 -23.58 -19.61 4.51
CA LYS A 279 -23.88 -21.02 4.80
C LYS A 279 -25.36 -21.14 5.14
N ASP A 280 -26.05 -22.09 4.53
CA ASP A 280 -27.46 -22.33 4.79
C ASP A 280 -27.69 -22.68 6.28
N PRO A 281 -28.36 -21.82 7.07
CA PRO A 281 -28.54 -22.05 8.50
C PRO A 281 -29.45 -23.27 8.81
N GLU A 282 -30.22 -23.73 7.84
CA GLU A 282 -31.10 -24.89 7.99
C GLU A 282 -30.39 -26.19 7.62
N ALA A 283 -29.29 -26.14 6.83
CA ALA A 283 -28.55 -27.30 6.42
C ALA A 283 -27.68 -27.83 7.57
N LYS A 284 -27.82 -29.12 7.83
CA LYS A 284 -26.99 -29.83 8.81
C LYS A 284 -26.31 -31.00 8.12
N LYS A 285 -25.10 -31.33 8.59
CA LYS A 285 -24.44 -32.55 8.14
C LYS A 285 -25.33 -33.75 8.46
N PRO A 286 -25.73 -34.58 7.45
CA PRO A 286 -26.50 -35.80 7.71
C PRO A 286 -25.79 -36.68 8.72
N GLU A 287 -26.54 -37.32 9.61
CA GLU A 287 -25.95 -38.21 10.64
C GLU A 287 -25.24 -39.41 10.03
N ASP A 288 -25.68 -39.84 8.84
CA ASP A 288 -25.13 -40.96 8.07
C ASP A 288 -23.97 -40.51 7.14
N TRP A 289 -23.55 -39.26 7.20
CA TRP A 289 -22.43 -38.77 6.37
C TRP A 289 -21.10 -39.14 7.02
N ASP A 290 -20.39 -40.12 6.42
CA ASP A 290 -19.05 -40.50 6.85
C ASP A 290 -18.00 -39.83 5.97
N ASP A 291 -17.22 -38.93 6.57
CA ASP A 291 -16.11 -38.20 5.94
C ASP A 291 -14.73 -38.82 6.27
N ARG A 292 -14.71 -39.94 6.95
CA ARG A 292 -13.47 -40.70 7.18
C ARG A 292 -13.15 -41.52 5.93
N ALA A 293 -12.06 -41.17 5.27
CA ALA A 293 -11.60 -41.89 4.09
C ALA A 293 -11.16 -43.36 4.41
N LYS A 294 -10.72 -43.58 5.65
CA LYS A 294 -10.28 -44.86 6.14
C LYS A 294 -10.96 -45.20 7.46
N ILE A 295 -11.24 -46.45 7.67
CA ILE A 295 -11.80 -47.01 8.90
C ILE A 295 -10.98 -48.23 9.30
N ASP A 296 -11.10 -48.58 10.56
CA ASP A 296 -10.49 -49.81 11.07
C ASP A 296 -11.13 -51.05 10.41
N ASP A 297 -10.31 -52.00 10.01
CA ASP A 297 -10.77 -53.27 9.46
C ASP A 297 -11.40 -54.09 10.59
N ALA A 298 -12.73 -54.30 10.48
CA ALA A 298 -13.48 -55.04 11.50
C ALA A 298 -13.07 -56.53 11.56
N ASP A 299 -12.47 -57.06 10.49
CA ASP A 299 -12.04 -58.47 10.41
C ASP A 299 -10.61 -58.65 10.92
N ASP A 300 -9.86 -57.53 11.11
CA ASP A 300 -8.50 -57.60 11.65
C ASP A 300 -8.53 -57.68 13.17
N THR A 301 -8.38 -58.85 13.70
CA THR A 301 -8.40 -59.08 15.13
C THR A 301 -6.99 -59.14 15.71
N LYS A 302 -6.87 -58.61 16.93
CA LYS A 302 -5.60 -58.66 17.66
C LYS A 302 -5.13 -60.10 17.86
N PRO A 303 -3.91 -60.48 17.43
CA PRO A 303 -3.35 -61.78 17.74
C PRO A 303 -3.21 -62.01 19.25
N GLU A 304 -3.50 -63.23 19.71
CA GLU A 304 -3.45 -63.60 21.14
C GLU A 304 -2.05 -63.43 21.75
N ASP A 305 -1.01 -63.54 20.91
CA ASP A 305 0.41 -63.42 21.30
C ASP A 305 0.98 -62.01 21.16
N TRP A 306 0.14 -60.99 20.89
CA TRP A 306 0.59 -59.62 20.64
C TRP A 306 1.05 -58.88 21.91
N ASP A 307 0.36 -59.12 23.04
CA ASP A 307 0.62 -58.42 24.30
C ASP A 307 1.88 -58.98 24.97
N LYS A 308 3.00 -58.47 24.57
CA LYS A 308 4.28 -58.71 25.19
C LYS A 308 4.68 -57.50 26.04
N PRO A 309 5.33 -57.71 27.18
CA PRO A 309 5.86 -56.61 27.98
C PRO A 309 6.95 -55.86 27.20
N GLU A 310 7.01 -54.56 27.36
CA GLU A 310 8.00 -53.71 26.70
C GLU A 310 9.43 -54.03 27.10
N ASN A 311 9.61 -54.41 28.39
CA ASN A 311 10.88 -54.81 28.93
C ASN A 311 10.76 -56.21 29.53
N ILE A 312 11.81 -57.00 29.41
CA ILE A 312 11.96 -58.32 30.01
C ILE A 312 13.25 -58.35 30.84
N PRO A 313 13.29 -59.20 31.90
CA PRO A 313 14.53 -59.47 32.60
C PRO A 313 15.60 -59.96 31.62
N ASP A 314 16.81 -59.48 31.73
CA ASP A 314 17.93 -59.89 30.88
C ASP A 314 18.24 -61.37 31.12
N PRO A 315 18.06 -62.25 30.11
CA PRO A 315 18.26 -63.71 30.28
C PRO A 315 19.75 -64.08 30.45
N ASP A 316 20.65 -63.15 30.03
CA ASP A 316 22.09 -63.34 30.09
C ASP A 316 22.73 -62.76 31.36
N ALA A 317 21.96 -61.99 32.12
CA ALA A 317 22.44 -61.43 33.36
C ALA A 317 22.65 -62.41 34.44
N LYS A 318 23.78 -62.37 35.08
CA LYS A 318 24.15 -63.26 36.22
C LYS A 318 24.30 -62.44 37.48
N LYS A 319 23.85 -62.99 38.59
CA LYS A 319 24.06 -62.41 39.90
C LYS A 319 25.58 -62.28 40.12
N PRO A 320 26.05 -61.04 40.44
CA PRO A 320 27.46 -60.81 40.80
C PRO A 320 27.90 -61.66 41.98
N GLU A 321 29.13 -62.18 41.97
CA GLU A 321 29.66 -63.07 43.01
C GLU A 321 29.80 -62.30 44.38
N ASP A 322 29.86 -61.05 44.33
CA ASP A 322 29.98 -60.12 45.50
C ASP A 322 28.63 -59.53 45.97
N TRP A 323 27.49 -59.98 45.46
CA TRP A 323 26.14 -59.62 45.89
C TRP A 323 25.71 -60.33 47.14
N GLU A 324 25.53 -59.60 48.22
CA GLU A 324 25.11 -60.12 49.52
C GLU A 324 23.61 -59.84 49.77
N GLU A 325 22.76 -60.90 49.73
CA GLU A 325 21.30 -60.75 49.89
C GLU A 325 20.85 -60.08 51.17
N ASP A 326 21.66 -60.26 52.24
CA ASP A 326 21.38 -59.65 53.55
C ASP A 326 21.63 -58.10 53.57
N MET A 327 22.46 -57.60 52.61
CA MET A 327 22.80 -56.18 52.52
C MET A 327 22.23 -55.50 51.28
N ASP A 328 22.19 -56.20 50.15
CA ASP A 328 21.79 -55.65 48.82
C ASP A 328 20.37 -56.01 48.42
N GLY A 329 19.72 -56.90 49.22
CA GLY A 329 18.38 -57.39 48.90
C GLY A 329 18.36 -58.52 47.90
N GLU A 330 17.15 -59.04 47.56
CA GLU A 330 16.97 -60.08 46.59
C GLU A 330 17.41 -59.59 45.19
N TRP A 331 18.32 -60.32 44.53
CA TRP A 331 18.84 -59.92 43.23
C TRP A 331 17.79 -60.12 42.12
N GLU A 332 17.52 -59.11 41.37
CA GLU A 332 16.70 -59.15 40.16
C GLU A 332 17.55 -58.83 38.93
N PRO A 333 17.38 -59.54 37.82
CA PRO A 333 18.08 -59.22 36.58
C PRO A 333 17.69 -57.81 36.07
N PRO A 334 18.62 -57.05 35.51
CA PRO A 334 18.29 -55.76 34.87
C PRO A 334 17.27 -55.96 33.76
N MET A 335 16.38 -55.00 33.59
CA MET A 335 15.37 -55.05 32.55
C MET A 335 15.96 -54.56 31.22
N ILE A 336 15.78 -55.35 30.16
CA ILE A 336 16.20 -55.03 28.79
C ILE A 336 14.98 -54.88 27.89
N PRO A 337 15.07 -54.06 26.81
CA PRO A 337 14.00 -53.97 25.81
C PRO A 337 13.64 -55.35 25.25
N ASN A 338 12.37 -55.71 25.27
CA ASN A 338 11.88 -56.94 24.74
C ASN A 338 11.88 -56.96 23.21
N PRO A 339 12.67 -57.78 22.52
CA PRO A 339 12.69 -57.82 21.05
C PRO A 339 11.38 -58.33 20.43
N GLU A 340 10.51 -58.98 21.21
CA GLU A 340 9.19 -59.41 20.76
C GLU A 340 8.09 -58.36 20.97
N TYR A 341 8.39 -57.23 21.62
CA TYR A 341 7.43 -56.16 21.83
C TYR A 341 7.17 -55.39 20.53
N LYS A 342 5.93 -55.37 20.08
CA LYS A 342 5.49 -54.75 18.82
C LYS A 342 4.74 -53.42 18.99
N GLY A 343 4.69 -52.89 20.22
CA GLY A 343 3.90 -51.73 20.56
C GLY A 343 2.41 -52.04 20.74
N GLU A 344 1.61 -50.99 20.92
CA GLU A 344 0.16 -51.15 20.98
C GLU A 344 -0.40 -51.65 19.65
N TRP A 345 -1.24 -52.67 19.73
CA TRP A 345 -1.91 -53.18 18.55
C TRP A 345 -2.94 -52.16 18.05
N LYS A 346 -2.93 -51.90 16.75
CA LYS A 346 -3.95 -51.10 16.05
C LYS A 346 -4.42 -51.88 14.84
N PRO A 347 -5.78 -51.92 14.62
CA PRO A 347 -6.32 -52.58 13.44
C PRO A 347 -5.76 -51.96 12.15
N LYS A 348 -5.69 -52.75 11.11
CA LYS A 348 -5.36 -52.20 9.77
C LYS A 348 -6.43 -51.24 9.34
N GLN A 349 -5.98 -50.20 8.65
CA GLN A 349 -6.88 -49.22 8.05
C GLN A 349 -7.24 -49.68 6.63
N ILE A 350 -8.54 -49.83 6.38
CA ILE A 350 -9.10 -50.11 5.06
C ILE A 350 -9.84 -48.87 4.52
N ASP A 351 -10.01 -48.81 3.22
CA ASP A 351 -10.79 -47.76 2.58
C ASP A 351 -12.25 -47.90 3.01
N ASN A 352 -12.81 -46.76 3.48
CA ASN A 352 -14.19 -46.74 3.95
C ASN A 352 -15.18 -46.82 2.76
N PRO A 353 -15.95 -47.93 2.63
CA PRO A 353 -16.92 -48.03 1.52
C PRO A 353 -18.06 -47.03 1.59
N ASN A 354 -18.28 -46.42 2.76
CA ASN A 354 -19.31 -45.37 2.96
C ASN A 354 -18.75 -43.95 2.86
N TYR A 355 -17.47 -43.82 2.47
CA TYR A 355 -16.87 -42.52 2.32
C TYR A 355 -17.56 -41.71 1.23
N LYS A 356 -18.15 -40.56 1.60
CA LYS A 356 -18.86 -39.63 0.70
C LYS A 356 -18.06 -38.34 0.43
N GLY A 357 -16.79 -38.30 0.82
CA GLY A 357 -15.98 -37.07 0.81
C GLY A 357 -16.20 -36.25 2.07
N SER A 358 -15.40 -35.16 2.20
CA SER A 358 -15.62 -34.18 3.26
C SER A 358 -16.96 -33.46 3.01
N TRP A 359 -17.80 -33.36 4.04
CA TRP A 359 -19.08 -32.66 3.90
C TRP A 359 -18.83 -31.16 3.73
N VAL A 360 -19.38 -30.61 2.65
CA VAL A 360 -19.34 -29.18 2.37
C VAL A 360 -20.69 -28.59 2.70
N HIS A 361 -20.68 -27.58 3.57
CA HIS A 361 -21.90 -26.89 3.95
C HIS A 361 -22.51 -26.19 2.72
N PRO A 362 -23.78 -26.43 2.37
CA PRO A 362 -24.44 -25.72 1.28
C PRO A 362 -24.47 -24.21 1.54
N GLU A 363 -24.38 -23.45 0.48
CA GLU A 363 -24.50 -21.99 0.53
C GLU A 363 -25.78 -21.54 -0.14
N ILE A 364 -26.46 -20.56 0.46
CA ILE A 364 -27.64 -19.89 -0.07
C ILE A 364 -27.36 -18.41 -0.28
N ASP A 365 -28.16 -17.77 -1.09
CA ASP A 365 -28.10 -16.32 -1.26
C ASP A 365 -28.42 -15.63 0.08
N ASN A 366 -27.59 -14.67 0.45
CA ASN A 366 -27.75 -13.95 1.71
C ASN A 366 -28.92 -12.96 1.61
N PRO A 367 -29.98 -13.12 2.41
CA PRO A 367 -31.12 -12.19 2.39
C PRO A 367 -30.80 -10.78 2.89
N GLU A 368 -29.68 -10.62 3.63
CA GLU A 368 -29.20 -9.31 4.11
C GLU A 368 -28.33 -8.60 3.07
N TYR A 369 -27.94 -9.29 1.99
CA TYR A 369 -27.16 -8.66 0.93
C TYR A 369 -28.03 -7.73 0.10
N SER A 370 -27.59 -6.47 -0.01
CA SER A 370 -28.18 -5.47 -0.90
C SER A 370 -27.07 -4.76 -1.64
N PRO A 371 -27.02 -4.83 -2.98
CA PRO A 371 -25.99 -4.15 -3.76
C PRO A 371 -26.09 -2.63 -3.59
N ASP A 372 -24.94 -1.97 -3.49
CA ASP A 372 -24.84 -0.51 -3.44
C ASP A 372 -23.88 -0.03 -4.54
N SER A 373 -24.42 0.67 -5.52
CA SER A 373 -23.64 1.20 -6.65
C SER A 373 -22.89 2.50 -6.31
N ASN A 374 -23.05 3.02 -5.09
CA ASN A 374 -22.50 4.30 -4.67
C ASN A 374 -21.37 4.18 -3.63
N ILE A 375 -20.79 2.98 -3.43
CA ILE A 375 -19.68 2.77 -2.49
C ILE A 375 -18.49 3.69 -2.81
N TYR A 376 -18.21 3.93 -4.10
CA TYR A 376 -17.13 4.78 -4.58
C TYR A 376 -17.36 6.27 -4.35
N LYS A 377 -18.62 6.67 -4.11
CA LYS A 377 -19.05 8.07 -4.15
C LYS A 377 -18.84 8.76 -2.80
N PHE A 378 -18.17 9.91 -2.83
CA PHE A 378 -18.04 10.83 -1.71
C PHE A 378 -18.57 12.20 -2.10
N ASP A 379 -19.39 12.78 -1.22
CA ASP A 379 -19.92 14.12 -1.40
C ASP A 379 -19.13 15.13 -0.57
N LYS A 380 -18.99 16.36 -1.11
CA LYS A 380 -18.34 17.49 -0.40
C LYS A 380 -16.90 17.17 0.07
N ILE A 381 -16.11 16.52 -0.78
CA ILE A 381 -14.66 16.40 -0.56
C ILE A 381 -14.08 17.81 -0.56
N GLY A 382 -13.33 18.19 0.48
CA GLY A 382 -12.88 19.60 0.57
C GLY A 382 -11.64 19.84 1.41
N VAL A 383 -11.05 18.83 2.05
CA VAL A 383 -9.82 18.97 2.83
C VAL A 383 -8.92 17.77 2.59
N LEU A 384 -7.62 18.03 2.39
CA LEU A 384 -6.54 17.05 2.42
C LEU A 384 -5.70 17.32 3.67
N GLY A 385 -5.36 16.28 4.42
CA GLY A 385 -4.59 16.40 5.65
C GLY A 385 -3.56 15.32 5.84
N LEU A 386 -2.55 15.66 6.61
CA LEU A 386 -1.56 14.79 7.19
C LEU A 386 -1.86 14.72 8.69
N ASP A 387 -2.12 13.51 9.20
CA ASP A 387 -2.33 13.23 10.62
C ASP A 387 -1.59 11.92 10.93
N LEU A 388 -0.42 12.06 11.53
CA LEU A 388 0.62 11.03 11.57
C LEU A 388 1.23 10.92 12.96
N TRP A 389 1.68 9.71 13.30
CA TRP A 389 2.67 9.48 14.35
C TRP A 389 4.02 9.20 13.71
N GLN A 390 5.10 9.73 14.29
CA GLN A 390 6.48 9.49 13.84
C GLN A 390 7.37 9.24 15.06
N VAL A 391 7.95 8.05 15.15
CA VAL A 391 8.98 7.74 16.17
C VAL A 391 10.25 8.51 15.85
N LYS A 392 10.71 8.42 14.60
CA LYS A 392 11.87 9.15 14.08
C LYS A 392 11.41 10.11 13.00
N SER A 393 11.68 11.39 13.16
CA SER A 393 11.33 12.44 12.20
C SER A 393 12.24 12.43 10.98
N GLY A 394 11.82 13.12 9.90
CA GLY A 394 12.57 13.22 8.64
C GLY A 394 11.77 12.85 7.41
N THR A 395 10.51 12.42 7.56
CA THR A 395 9.63 12.14 6.42
C THR A 395 9.22 13.44 5.71
N ILE A 396 9.38 13.50 4.39
CA ILE A 396 9.04 14.64 3.54
C ILE A 396 7.87 14.27 2.65
N PHE A 397 6.86 15.14 2.59
CA PHE A 397 5.66 15.03 1.76
C PHE A 397 5.60 16.15 0.75
N ASP A 398 5.31 15.81 -0.52
CA ASP A 398 5.24 16.80 -1.59
C ASP A 398 4.33 16.35 -2.74
N ASN A 399 4.18 17.17 -3.77
CA ASN A 399 3.48 16.88 -5.03
C ASN A 399 2.06 16.35 -4.85
N PHE A 400 1.31 16.98 -3.94
CA PHE A 400 -0.08 16.59 -3.69
C PHE A 400 -0.98 16.95 -4.87
N LEU A 401 -1.79 16.01 -5.30
CA LEU A 401 -2.75 16.19 -6.38
C LEU A 401 -4.07 15.47 -6.09
N ILE A 402 -5.17 16.16 -6.34
CA ILE A 402 -6.51 15.57 -6.43
C ILE A 402 -7.13 15.99 -7.76
N THR A 403 -7.47 15.02 -8.60
CA THR A 403 -8.03 15.26 -9.96
C THR A 403 -9.08 14.23 -10.30
N ASP A 404 -9.86 14.44 -11.36
CA ASP A 404 -10.77 13.47 -11.98
C ASP A 404 -10.22 12.86 -13.28
N ASP A 405 -8.95 13.10 -13.59
CA ASP A 405 -8.32 12.61 -14.81
C ASP A 405 -7.02 11.85 -14.50
N VAL A 406 -7.00 10.57 -14.86
CA VAL A 406 -5.84 9.69 -14.64
C VAL A 406 -4.64 10.12 -15.48
N LYS A 407 -4.90 10.57 -16.73
CA LYS A 407 -3.82 10.99 -17.62
C LYS A 407 -3.17 12.28 -17.13
N GLU A 408 -3.95 13.25 -16.66
CA GLU A 408 -3.43 14.47 -16.04
C GLU A 408 -2.55 14.16 -14.83
N ALA A 409 -2.97 13.19 -14.01
CA ALA A 409 -2.16 12.73 -12.88
C ALA A 409 -0.82 12.11 -13.32
N GLU A 410 -0.81 11.30 -14.38
CA GLU A 410 0.41 10.72 -14.95
C GLU A 410 1.32 11.81 -15.55
N ASP A 411 0.75 12.78 -16.25
CA ASP A 411 1.51 13.88 -16.86
C ASP A 411 2.17 14.74 -15.77
N ILE A 412 1.42 15.13 -14.72
CA ILE A 412 1.95 15.89 -13.58
C ILE A 412 3.02 15.08 -12.83
N ALA A 413 2.81 13.80 -12.61
CA ALA A 413 3.80 12.92 -11.99
C ALA A 413 5.12 12.89 -12.76
N ASN A 414 5.06 12.85 -14.09
CA ASN A 414 6.24 12.86 -14.95
C ASN A 414 6.92 14.24 -14.97
N GLU A 415 6.17 15.34 -14.85
CA GLU A 415 6.68 16.71 -14.80
C GLU A 415 7.31 17.08 -13.44
N THR A 416 6.95 16.40 -12.37
CA THR A 416 7.44 16.59 -11.00
C THR A 416 8.43 15.49 -10.61
N TRP A 417 7.99 14.48 -9.89
CA TRP A 417 8.80 13.33 -9.42
C TRP A 417 9.58 12.64 -10.56
N GLY A 418 8.97 12.49 -11.73
CA GLY A 418 9.61 11.83 -12.88
C GLY A 418 10.89 12.49 -13.35
N LEU A 419 11.00 13.82 -13.20
CA LEU A 419 12.20 14.58 -13.57
C LEU A 419 13.30 14.53 -12.48
N THR A 420 12.92 14.41 -11.21
CA THR A 420 13.84 14.57 -10.08
C THR A 420 14.34 13.25 -9.49
N LYS A 421 13.63 12.14 -9.70
CA LYS A 421 13.94 10.82 -9.12
C LYS A 421 15.34 10.28 -9.44
N GLU A 422 15.82 10.43 -10.68
CA GLU A 422 17.14 9.93 -11.06
C GLU A 422 18.29 10.82 -10.55
N PRO A 423 18.21 12.17 -10.65
CA PRO A 423 19.14 13.05 -9.98
C PRO A 423 19.21 12.86 -8.46
N GLU A 424 18.07 12.66 -7.78
CA GLU A 424 18.00 12.35 -6.35
C GLU A 424 18.77 11.06 -6.02
N ARG A 425 18.49 9.98 -6.75
CA ARG A 425 19.17 8.69 -6.58
C ARG A 425 20.68 8.81 -6.73
N LYS A 426 21.13 9.58 -7.74
CA LYS A 426 22.55 9.82 -7.98
C LYS A 426 23.18 10.58 -6.83
N MET A 427 22.55 11.65 -6.34
CA MET A 427 23.04 12.43 -5.21
C MET A 427 23.15 11.57 -3.94
N LYS A 428 22.14 10.73 -3.65
CA LYS A 428 22.16 9.78 -2.54
C LYS A 428 23.32 8.80 -2.65
N GLN A 429 23.52 8.21 -3.82
CA GLN A 429 24.61 7.27 -4.07
C GLN A 429 25.99 7.93 -3.88
N GLU A 430 26.18 9.14 -4.38
CA GLU A 430 27.43 9.89 -4.21
C GLU A 430 27.71 10.18 -2.71
N GLN A 431 26.67 10.51 -1.92
CA GLN A 431 26.81 10.71 -0.48
C GLN A 431 27.16 9.40 0.26
N ASP A 432 26.51 8.30 -0.10
CA ASP A 432 26.78 6.99 0.51
C ASP A 432 28.19 6.49 0.20
N ASP A 433 28.67 6.72 -1.03
CA ASP A 433 30.04 6.39 -1.44
C ASP A 433 31.08 7.23 -0.68
N LEU A 434 30.79 8.51 -0.41
CA LEU A 434 31.66 9.37 0.40
C LEU A 434 31.71 8.90 1.85
N LYS A 435 30.57 8.65 2.48
CA LYS A 435 30.49 8.14 3.86
C LYS A 435 31.27 6.82 4.01
N ARG A 436 31.09 5.89 3.08
CA ARG A 436 31.79 4.62 3.10
C ARG A 436 33.32 4.81 3.05
N LYS A 437 33.81 5.73 2.20
CA LYS A 437 35.26 6.03 2.12
C LYS A 437 35.78 6.64 3.43
N GLU A 438 35.02 7.58 4.02
CA GLU A 438 35.38 8.17 5.30
C GLU A 438 35.44 7.14 6.45
N GLU A 439 34.51 6.18 6.45
CA GLU A 439 34.48 5.08 7.41
C GLU A 439 35.67 4.12 7.19
N GLU A 440 35.99 3.79 5.95
CA GLU A 440 37.14 2.97 5.61
C GLU A 440 38.49 3.65 5.99
N GLU A 441 38.56 4.97 5.84
CA GLU A 441 39.76 5.75 6.25
C GLU A 441 39.89 5.77 7.79
N LYS A 442 38.79 6.02 8.52
CA LYS A 442 38.81 6.00 10.00
C LYS A 442 39.17 4.63 10.57
N ASN A 443 38.64 3.56 9.97
CA ASN A 443 38.98 2.20 10.41
C ASN A 443 40.47 1.89 10.16
N LYS A 444 41.06 2.35 9.05
CA LYS A 444 42.47 2.18 8.79
C LYS A 444 43.37 2.98 9.76
N GLU A 445 42.95 4.18 10.12
CA GLU A 445 43.63 4.99 11.13
C GLU A 445 43.61 4.32 12.53
N GLN A 446 42.45 3.74 12.92
CA GLN A 446 42.31 3.00 14.17
C GLN A 446 43.17 1.72 14.20
N ASP A 447 43.23 0.97 13.07
CA ASP A 447 44.05 -0.23 12.97
C ASP A 447 45.58 0.11 12.99
N THR A 448 45.96 1.32 12.58
CA THR A 448 47.37 1.75 12.67
C THR A 448 47.76 2.20 14.08
N ASP A 449 46.86 2.85 14.81
CA ASP A 449 47.10 3.26 16.19
C ASP A 449 47.09 2.06 17.17
N ALA A 450 46.38 0.98 16.86
CA ALA A 450 46.37 -0.25 17.67
C ALA A 450 47.63 -1.12 17.52
N ASN A 451 48.46 -0.88 16.47
CA ASN A 451 49.70 -1.63 16.26
C ASN A 451 50.96 -0.93 16.79
N ASP A 452 50.84 0.27 17.38
CA ASP A 452 51.99 1.01 17.92
C ASP A 452 52.12 0.88 19.47
N ASP A 453 51.20 0.20 20.16
CA ASP A 453 51.18 0.03 21.62
C ASP A 453 51.47 -1.40 22.14
N ASP A 454 51.95 -2.33 21.30
CA ASP A 454 52.34 -3.67 21.74
C ASP A 454 53.88 -3.77 21.89
N ASP A 455 54.40 -3.15 22.92
CA ASP A 455 55.61 -3.62 23.62
C ASP A 455 55.50 -3.23 25.12
N ASP A 456 55.29 -4.27 25.90
CA ASP A 456 55.53 -4.40 27.34
C ASP A 456 54.32 -4.74 28.23
N GLU A 457 54.53 -5.94 28.85
CA GLU A 457 54.08 -6.43 30.16
C GLU A 457 52.85 -7.37 30.19
N GLU A 458 53.19 -8.65 30.37
CA GLU A 458 52.41 -9.71 31.00
C GLU A 458 51.93 -9.30 32.40
N ASP A 459 50.61 -9.40 32.65
CA ASP A 459 50.13 -9.80 33.98
C ASP A 459 48.71 -10.45 33.92
N ASP A 460 48.68 -11.66 34.43
CA ASP A 460 47.50 -12.48 34.67
C ASP A 460 46.49 -11.78 35.58
N THR A 461 45.20 -11.68 35.16
CA THR A 461 44.08 -11.87 36.11
C THR A 461 42.78 -12.21 35.33
N ASP A 462 42.22 -13.39 35.63
CA ASP A 462 40.86 -13.84 35.38
C ASP A 462 39.82 -12.83 35.90
N GLU A 463 38.90 -12.40 35.07
CA GLU A 463 37.55 -12.02 35.52
C GLU A 463 36.49 -12.40 34.47
N GLU A 464 35.76 -13.48 34.80
CA GLU A 464 34.43 -13.80 34.27
C GLU A 464 33.44 -12.73 34.75
N GLU A 465 32.86 -11.94 33.89
CA GLU A 465 31.60 -11.24 34.14
C GLU A 465 30.61 -11.41 32.96
N THR A 466 29.73 -12.27 33.16
CA THR A 466 28.25 -12.32 33.25
C THR A 466 27.48 -11.73 32.10
N LYS A 467 26.91 -12.67 31.32
CA LYS A 467 25.96 -12.47 30.21
C LYS A 467 24.50 -12.26 30.65
N ASP A 468 24.25 -12.00 31.96
CA ASP A 468 22.90 -12.05 32.54
C ASP A 468 22.13 -10.73 32.50
N ASP A 469 22.76 -9.59 32.18
CA ASP A 469 22.07 -8.27 32.26
C ASP A 469 21.36 -7.82 30.95
N MET A 470 21.44 -8.61 29.89
CA MET A 470 20.79 -8.24 28.60
C MET A 470 19.45 -8.97 28.33
N GLU A 471 19.10 -9.97 29.13
CA GLU A 471 17.84 -10.71 28.99
C GLU A 471 16.68 -10.11 29.81
N GLU A 472 16.98 -9.35 30.86
CA GLU A 472 15.98 -8.71 31.74
C GLU A 472 15.40 -7.42 31.12
N ALA A 473 16.16 -6.73 30.25
CA ALA A 473 15.68 -5.51 29.55
C ALA A 473 14.74 -5.80 28.36
N LEU A 474 14.72 -7.03 27.85
CA LEU A 474 13.84 -7.43 26.74
C LEU A 474 12.47 -7.94 27.19
N SER A 475 12.33 -8.36 28.46
CA SER A 475 11.07 -8.86 28.99
C SER A 475 10.11 -7.77 29.45
N GLU A 476 10.60 -6.57 29.77
CA GLU A 476 9.74 -5.42 30.14
C GLU A 476 9.14 -4.67 28.94
N MET A 477 9.68 -4.87 27.73
CA MET A 477 9.14 -4.22 26.50
C MET A 477 7.95 -4.96 25.88
N ASP A 478 7.78 -6.26 26.15
CA ASP A 478 6.66 -7.05 25.59
C ASP A 478 5.32 -6.82 26.33
N ASP A 479 5.35 -6.33 27.58
CA ASP A 479 4.13 -6.09 28.36
C ASP A 479 3.47 -4.71 28.10
N GLU A 480 4.18 -3.74 27.50
CA GLU A 480 3.59 -2.46 27.10
C GLU A 480 3.00 -2.48 25.68
N GLU A 481 3.50 -3.33 24.78
CA GLU A 481 2.93 -3.48 23.43
C GLU A 481 1.54 -4.13 23.39
N GLY A 482 1.20 -4.90 24.42
CA GLY A 482 -0.12 -5.52 24.58
C GLY A 482 -1.25 -4.54 24.89
N LYS A 483 -0.94 -3.37 25.45
CA LYS A 483 -1.94 -2.36 25.82
C LYS A 483 -2.27 -1.34 24.75
N LEU A 484 -1.40 -1.19 23.73
CA LEU A 484 -1.61 -0.26 22.62
C LEU A 484 -2.39 -0.86 21.44
N LYS A 485 -2.62 -2.18 21.43
CA LYS A 485 -3.38 -2.85 20.35
C LYS A 485 -4.90 -2.80 20.50
N ASP A 486 -5.39 -2.43 21.68
CA ASP A 486 -6.84 -2.31 21.92
C ASP A 486 -7.40 -0.88 21.74
N GLU A 487 -6.55 0.11 21.38
CA GLU A 487 -6.95 1.51 21.16
C GLU A 487 -6.69 2.05 19.73
N LEU A 488 -6.52 1.16 18.73
CA LEU A 488 -6.42 1.58 17.32
C LEU A 488 -7.53 0.98 16.46
#